data_e7e7f5d89201b59ea043f550099ca852
#
_entry.id   e7e7f5d89201b59ea043f550099ca852
#
_cell.length_a   1.000
_cell.length_b   1.000
_cell.length_c   1.000
_cell.angle_alpha   90.00
_cell.angle_beta   90.00
_cell.angle_gamma   90.00
#
_symmetry.space_group_name_H-M   'P 1'
#
loop_
_entity.id
_entity.type
_entity.pdbx_description
1 polymer ?
#
loop_
_entity_poly.entity_id
_entity_poly.type
_entity_poly.pdbx_seq_one_letter_code
_entity_poly.pdbx_strand_id
1 'polypeptide(L)'
;GIIMEDVTEVSADELSSGDAVTLISSAIAGLNANDIESFQILKDGSATSIYGARAMAGVIVVTTKKGQAGKSHISYTGEFTMRMTPRYADFNIMNSQEQMGVYKEMKEKGWLNFSDTYRAAQSGVYGKMYQLMNTYNPVTGTFALEHTDTAMNDYLQEAEYRNTDWFDALFSNSVMHNHSVSLSSGTEKASFYASLSAMADPGWYKDSE
;
A
#
# COMPACT_ATOMS: atom_id res chain seq x y z
N GLY A 1 13.37 -4.49 -32.97
CA GLY A 1 12.77 -4.22 -31.66
C GLY A 1 12.15 -2.84 -31.62
N ILE A 2 11.16 -2.66 -30.77
CA ILE A 2 10.56 -1.35 -30.51
C ILE A 2 11.34 -0.75 -29.34
N ILE A 3 11.86 0.48 -29.52
CA ILE A 3 12.51 1.22 -28.45
C ILE A 3 11.40 1.98 -27.72
N MET A 4 11.28 1.74 -26.42
CA MET A 4 10.37 2.46 -25.52
C MET A 4 11.26 3.34 -24.63
N GLU A 5 10.98 4.61 -24.58
CA GLU A 5 11.66 5.55 -23.67
C GLU A 5 10.73 5.79 -22.47
N ASP A 6 11.24 5.61 -21.28
CA ASP A 6 10.56 6.07 -20.08
C ASP A 6 10.89 7.56 -19.90
N VAL A 7 9.87 8.40 -19.83
CA VAL A 7 10.00 9.86 -19.70
C VAL A 7 10.17 10.27 -18.24
N THR A 8 10.06 9.32 -17.30
CA THR A 8 10.31 9.56 -15.88
C THR A 8 11.82 9.64 -15.63
N GLU A 9 12.27 10.79 -15.13
CA GLU A 9 13.64 10.94 -14.62
C GLU A 9 13.80 10.07 -13.38
N VAL A 10 14.36 8.89 -13.60
CA VAL A 10 14.67 7.98 -12.51
C VAL A 10 16.03 8.33 -11.96
N SER A 11 16.10 8.64 -10.68
CA SER A 11 17.38 8.89 -10.01
C SER A 11 18.21 7.61 -9.91
N ALA A 12 19.54 7.73 -9.93
CA ALA A 12 20.45 6.59 -9.78
C ALA A 12 20.24 5.83 -8.45
N ASP A 13 19.71 6.52 -7.43
CA ASP A 13 19.40 5.95 -6.12
C ASP A 13 18.15 5.05 -6.16
N GLU A 14 17.13 5.41 -6.93
CA GLU A 14 15.95 4.57 -7.13
C GLU A 14 16.27 3.30 -7.93
N LEU A 15 17.21 3.38 -8.88
CA LEU A 15 17.72 2.21 -9.59
C LEU A 15 18.52 1.25 -8.67
N SER A 16 19.15 1.78 -7.62
CA SER A 16 19.95 0.98 -6.69
C SER A 16 19.14 0.38 -5.54
N SER A 17 18.00 0.97 -5.19
CA SER A 17 17.14 0.57 -4.07
C SER A 17 16.27 -0.67 -4.32
N GLY A 18 16.28 -1.22 -5.53
CA GLY A 18 15.49 -2.40 -5.87
C GLY A 18 14.05 -2.12 -6.32
N ASP A 19 13.63 -0.86 -6.37
CA ASP A 19 12.34 -0.42 -6.90
C ASP A 19 12.25 -0.43 -8.44
N ALA A 20 13.20 -1.11 -9.08
CA ALA A 20 13.20 -1.35 -10.53
C ALA A 20 11.90 -1.98 -11.05
N VAL A 21 11.13 -2.64 -10.19
CA VAL A 21 9.84 -3.23 -10.52
C VAL A 21 8.80 -2.16 -10.87
N THR A 22 8.81 -1.02 -10.17
CA THR A 22 7.87 0.09 -10.42
C THR A 22 8.19 0.80 -11.73
N LEU A 23 9.47 0.88 -12.09
CA LEU A 23 9.95 1.49 -13.31
C LEU A 23 9.68 0.65 -14.56
N ILE A 24 9.87 -0.67 -14.41
CA ILE A 24 9.55 -1.62 -15.47
C ILE A 24 8.04 -1.64 -15.71
N SER A 25 7.22 -1.46 -14.68
CA SER A 25 5.77 -1.49 -14.80
C SER A 25 5.20 -0.30 -15.57
N SER A 26 5.83 0.88 -15.56
CA SER A 26 5.33 2.04 -16.29
C SER A 26 5.60 1.97 -17.81
N ALA A 27 6.81 1.59 -18.19
CA ALA A 27 7.21 1.52 -19.60
C ALA A 27 6.61 0.33 -20.35
N ILE A 28 6.32 -0.76 -19.63
CA ILE A 28 5.78 -2.01 -20.21
C ILE A 28 4.39 -2.38 -19.66
N ALA A 29 3.67 -1.40 -19.10
CA ALA A 29 2.36 -1.62 -18.47
C ALA A 29 1.31 -2.30 -19.41
N GLY A 30 1.53 -2.24 -20.72
CA GLY A 30 0.70 -2.94 -21.71
C GLY A 30 1.11 -4.39 -22.00
N LEU A 31 2.23 -4.88 -21.44
CA LEU A 31 2.69 -6.23 -21.66
C LEU A 31 2.31 -7.13 -20.47
N ASN A 32 1.63 -8.23 -20.78
CA ASN A 32 1.37 -9.25 -19.78
C ASN A 32 2.67 -9.98 -19.42
N ALA A 33 2.93 -10.17 -18.13
CA ALA A 33 4.10 -10.92 -17.65
C ALA A 33 4.16 -12.34 -18.24
N ASN A 34 3.02 -12.95 -18.51
CA ASN A 34 2.92 -14.28 -19.12
C ASN A 34 3.39 -14.33 -20.58
N ASP A 35 3.48 -13.18 -21.26
CA ASP A 35 3.96 -13.07 -22.65
C ASP A 35 5.46 -12.84 -22.75
N ILE A 36 6.12 -12.65 -21.62
CA ILE A 36 7.56 -12.41 -21.58
C ILE A 36 8.30 -13.74 -21.54
N GLU A 37 9.28 -13.87 -22.41
CA GLU A 37 10.17 -15.02 -22.47
C GLU A 37 11.42 -14.77 -21.60
N SER A 38 12.01 -13.57 -21.70
CA SER A 38 13.20 -13.23 -20.96
C SER A 38 13.40 -11.73 -20.79
N PHE A 39 14.12 -11.36 -19.71
CA PHE A 39 14.65 -10.02 -19.48
C PHE A 39 16.18 -10.08 -19.55
N GLN A 40 16.76 -9.13 -20.20
CA GLN A 40 18.20 -8.94 -20.23
C GLN A 40 18.55 -7.50 -19.86
N ILE A 41 19.28 -7.32 -18.79
CA ILE A 41 19.72 -5.99 -18.33
C ILE A 41 21.14 -5.78 -18.84
N LEU A 42 21.28 -4.79 -19.73
CA LEU A 42 22.58 -4.38 -20.25
C LEU A 42 23.02 -3.15 -19.46
N LYS A 43 24.12 -3.30 -18.74
CA LYS A 43 24.79 -2.22 -18.01
C LYS A 43 26.12 -1.94 -18.71
N ASP A 44 26.64 -0.74 -18.52
CA ASP A 44 27.96 -0.36 -19.02
C ASP A 44 28.07 -0.16 -20.54
N GLY A 45 29.30 -0.21 -21.05
CA GLY A 45 29.65 0.05 -22.44
C GLY A 45 28.95 -0.84 -23.47
N SER A 46 28.43 -2.02 -23.08
CA SER A 46 27.69 -2.89 -23.97
C SER A 46 26.34 -2.29 -24.39
N ALA A 47 25.67 -1.62 -23.45
CA ALA A 47 24.42 -0.94 -23.74
C ALA A 47 24.62 0.24 -24.66
N THR A 48 25.63 1.08 -24.40
CA THR A 48 25.91 2.27 -25.21
C THR A 48 26.43 1.96 -26.60
N SER A 49 27.14 0.85 -26.77
CA SER A 49 27.64 0.41 -28.10
C SER A 49 26.52 -0.03 -29.05
N ILE A 50 25.42 -0.59 -28.51
CA ILE A 50 24.29 -1.08 -29.30
C ILE A 50 23.19 -0.02 -29.45
N TYR A 51 22.88 0.74 -28.38
CA TYR A 51 21.76 1.67 -28.30
C TYR A 51 22.15 3.15 -28.27
N GLY A 52 23.46 3.46 -28.32
CA GLY A 52 23.99 4.81 -28.35
C GLY A 52 23.93 5.55 -27.01
N ALA A 53 24.05 6.88 -27.04
CA ALA A 53 24.12 7.71 -25.86
C ALA A 53 22.89 7.65 -24.96
N ARG A 54 21.73 7.26 -25.48
CA ARG A 54 20.51 7.07 -24.70
C ARG A 54 20.58 5.95 -23.68
N ALA A 55 21.52 5.03 -23.85
CA ALA A 55 21.72 3.86 -23.00
C ALA A 55 22.72 4.09 -21.86
N MET A 56 23.10 5.33 -21.55
CA MET A 56 24.09 5.63 -20.49
C MET A 56 23.65 5.15 -19.09
N ALA A 57 22.35 5.15 -18.81
CA ALA A 57 21.79 4.63 -17.57
C ALA A 57 21.54 3.11 -17.58
N GLY A 58 21.78 2.44 -18.71
CA GLY A 58 21.50 1.04 -18.95
C GLY A 58 20.30 0.81 -19.86
N VAL A 59 20.13 -0.44 -20.31
CA VAL A 59 19.00 -0.88 -21.15
C VAL A 59 18.44 -2.15 -20.63
N ILE A 60 17.13 -2.24 -20.56
CA ILE A 60 16.39 -3.47 -20.29
C ILE A 60 15.83 -3.98 -21.61
N VAL A 61 16.33 -5.13 -22.06
CA VAL A 61 15.84 -5.81 -23.25
C VAL A 61 14.79 -6.83 -22.82
N VAL A 62 13.56 -6.60 -23.23
CA VAL A 62 12.44 -7.51 -22.99
C VAL A 62 12.19 -8.33 -24.24
N THR A 63 12.34 -9.64 -24.13
CA THR A 63 12.00 -10.57 -25.22
C THR A 63 10.66 -11.21 -24.95
N THR A 64 9.73 -11.05 -25.87
CA THR A 64 8.41 -11.67 -25.78
C THR A 64 8.42 -13.05 -26.41
N LYS A 65 7.53 -13.92 -25.94
CA LYS A 65 7.32 -15.26 -26.49
C LYS A 65 6.97 -15.17 -27.99
N LYS A 66 7.50 -16.11 -28.73
CA LYS A 66 7.25 -16.25 -30.17
C LYS A 66 6.52 -17.56 -30.45
N GLY A 67 5.80 -17.59 -31.57
CA GLY A 67 5.23 -18.84 -32.08
C GLY A 67 6.32 -19.83 -32.39
N GLN A 68 6.09 -21.10 -32.07
CA GLN A 68 6.98 -22.20 -32.42
C GLN A 68 6.46 -22.97 -33.61
N ALA A 69 7.36 -23.49 -34.45
CA ALA A 69 7.00 -24.38 -35.51
C ALA A 69 6.47 -25.71 -34.95
N GLY A 70 5.37 -26.19 -35.49
CA GLY A 70 4.75 -27.45 -35.07
C GLY A 70 3.25 -27.34 -34.85
N LYS A 71 2.73 -28.11 -33.91
CA LYS A 71 1.29 -28.12 -33.62
C LYS A 71 0.87 -26.83 -32.93
N SER A 72 -0.32 -26.34 -33.28
CA SER A 72 -0.92 -25.22 -32.57
C SER A 72 -1.11 -25.57 -31.11
N HIS A 73 -0.72 -24.62 -30.23
CA HIS A 73 -0.82 -24.77 -28.79
C HIS A 73 -1.64 -23.62 -28.21
N ILE A 74 -2.65 -23.97 -27.42
CA ILE A 74 -3.44 -23.01 -26.66
C ILE A 74 -3.09 -23.19 -25.20
N SER A 75 -2.79 -22.10 -24.53
CA SER A 75 -2.49 -22.07 -23.08
C SER A 75 -3.43 -21.12 -22.39
N TYR A 76 -3.88 -21.49 -21.20
CA TYR A 76 -4.61 -20.65 -20.28
C TYR A 76 -3.86 -20.60 -18.96
N THR A 77 -3.69 -19.40 -18.43
CA THR A 77 -3.10 -19.15 -17.10
C THR A 77 -4.07 -18.31 -16.28
N GLY A 78 -4.43 -18.80 -15.10
CA GLY A 78 -5.22 -18.05 -14.11
C GLY A 78 -4.37 -17.83 -12.86
N GLU A 79 -4.23 -16.59 -12.45
CA GLU A 79 -3.51 -16.18 -11.24
C GLU A 79 -4.49 -15.53 -10.27
N PHE A 80 -4.44 -15.95 -9.01
CA PHE A 80 -5.27 -15.42 -7.94
C PHE A 80 -4.38 -15.00 -6.79
N THR A 81 -4.46 -13.75 -6.42
CA THR A 81 -3.73 -13.20 -5.26
C THR A 81 -4.72 -12.73 -4.22
N MET A 82 -4.67 -13.33 -3.04
CA MET A 82 -5.49 -12.91 -1.91
C MET A 82 -4.71 -11.91 -1.03
N ARG A 83 -5.35 -10.80 -0.71
CA ARG A 83 -4.88 -9.86 0.30
C ARG A 83 -5.84 -9.93 1.48
N MET A 84 -5.33 -10.31 2.62
CA MET A 84 -6.12 -10.42 3.85
C MET A 84 -5.95 -9.16 4.68
N THR A 85 -7.02 -8.71 5.32
CA THR A 85 -6.97 -7.61 6.28
C THR A 85 -5.98 -7.95 7.39
N PRO A 86 -5.01 -7.05 7.69
CA PRO A 86 -4.11 -7.24 8.83
C PRO A 86 -4.92 -7.26 10.13
N ARG A 87 -4.40 -7.93 11.15
CA ARG A 87 -5.03 -7.96 12.48
C ARG A 87 -4.10 -7.34 13.50
N TYR A 88 -4.65 -6.65 14.49
CA TYR A 88 -3.86 -6.09 15.58
C TYR A 88 -3.00 -7.12 16.30
N ALA A 89 -3.48 -8.38 16.39
CA ALA A 89 -2.73 -9.48 17.00
C ALA A 89 -1.41 -9.81 16.25
N ASP A 90 -1.30 -9.43 14.98
CA ASP A 90 -0.08 -9.66 14.18
C ASP A 90 0.97 -8.56 14.41
N PHE A 91 0.63 -7.51 15.16
CA PHE A 91 1.48 -6.36 15.48
C PHE A 91 1.57 -6.16 16.99
N ASN A 92 2.72 -5.72 17.45
CA ASN A 92 2.91 -5.35 18.86
C ASN A 92 2.39 -3.91 19.11
N ILE A 93 1.08 -3.74 19.04
CA ILE A 93 0.38 -2.46 19.21
C ILE A 93 -0.54 -2.57 20.42
N MET A 94 -0.52 -1.56 21.29
CA MET A 94 -1.42 -1.48 22.43
C MET A 94 -2.88 -1.26 21.98
N ASN A 95 -3.81 -1.96 22.61
CA ASN A 95 -5.23 -1.65 22.52
C ASN A 95 -5.58 -0.41 23.39
N SER A 96 -6.83 0.06 23.32
CA SER A 96 -7.26 1.24 24.07
C SER A 96 -7.15 1.06 25.60
N GLN A 97 -7.43 -0.11 26.10
CA GLN A 97 -7.33 -0.44 27.53
C GLN A 97 -5.89 -0.39 28.03
N GLU A 98 -4.98 -1.02 27.29
CA GLU A 98 -3.54 -0.98 27.61
C GLU A 98 -2.98 0.43 27.54
N GLN A 99 -3.36 1.20 26.52
CA GLN A 99 -2.94 2.58 26.34
C GLN A 99 -3.46 3.48 27.46
N MET A 100 -4.72 3.29 27.88
CA MET A 100 -5.29 4.04 29.01
C MET A 100 -4.62 3.66 30.33
N GLY A 101 -4.20 2.40 30.50
CA GLY A 101 -3.39 1.95 31.64
C GLY A 101 -2.06 2.72 31.73
N VAL A 102 -1.36 2.86 30.60
CA VAL A 102 -0.12 3.67 30.52
C VAL A 102 -0.38 5.14 30.88
N TYR A 103 -1.44 5.75 30.33
CA TYR A 103 -1.77 7.15 30.62
C TYR A 103 -2.13 7.36 32.10
N LYS A 104 -2.84 6.42 32.71
CA LYS A 104 -3.14 6.46 34.14
C LYS A 104 -1.86 6.45 34.97
N GLU A 105 -0.95 5.53 34.68
CA GLU A 105 0.35 5.47 35.35
C GLU A 105 1.17 6.76 35.17
N MET A 106 1.19 7.33 33.95
CA MET A 106 1.85 8.60 33.69
C MET A 106 1.26 9.74 34.52
N LYS A 107 -0.08 9.78 34.68
CA LYS A 107 -0.75 10.77 35.53
C LYS A 107 -0.38 10.59 36.98
N GLU A 108 -0.41 9.36 37.51
CA GLU A 108 -0.06 9.05 38.90
C GLU A 108 1.40 9.42 39.25
N LYS A 109 2.31 9.24 38.30
CA LYS A 109 3.72 9.62 38.40
C LYS A 109 3.98 11.10 38.14
N GLY A 110 2.97 11.91 37.83
CA GLY A 110 3.12 13.33 37.52
C GLY A 110 3.82 13.63 36.19
N TRP A 111 3.91 12.67 35.28
CA TRP A 111 4.56 12.86 33.99
C TRP A 111 3.67 13.57 32.96
N LEU A 112 2.35 13.58 33.16
CA LEU A 112 1.43 14.37 32.36
C LEU A 112 1.39 15.80 32.87
N ASN A 113 2.01 16.71 32.15
CA ASN A 113 2.01 18.13 32.49
C ASN A 113 0.84 18.84 31.81
N PHE A 114 -0.05 19.47 32.58
CA PHE A 114 -1.21 20.18 32.06
C PHE A 114 -0.87 21.33 31.11
N SER A 115 0.25 22.02 31.32
CA SER A 115 0.68 23.09 30.42
C SER A 115 1.03 22.57 29.02
N ASP A 116 1.58 21.37 28.94
CA ASP A 116 1.88 20.72 27.66
C ASP A 116 0.63 20.08 27.05
N THR A 117 -0.28 19.58 27.89
CA THR A 117 -1.59 19.05 27.47
C THR A 117 -2.47 20.17 26.92
N TYR A 118 -2.34 21.41 27.39
CA TYR A 118 -3.08 22.54 26.83
C TYR A 118 -2.68 22.83 25.37
N ARG A 119 -1.40 22.70 25.03
CA ARG A 119 -0.93 22.80 23.63
C ARG A 119 -1.44 21.66 22.77
N ALA A 120 -1.63 20.47 23.34
CA ALA A 120 -2.18 19.29 22.70
C ALA A 120 -3.69 19.11 22.96
N ALA A 121 -4.40 20.15 23.43
CA ALA A 121 -5.79 20.11 23.89
C ALA A 121 -6.80 19.64 22.84
N GLN A 122 -6.40 19.56 21.58
CA GLN A 122 -7.24 19.02 20.50
C GLN A 122 -6.96 17.56 20.18
N SER A 123 -5.98 16.93 20.83
CA SER A 123 -5.57 15.55 20.62
C SER A 123 -5.39 14.80 21.92
N GLY A 124 -5.62 13.48 21.86
CA GLY A 124 -5.50 12.60 23.00
C GLY A 124 -6.67 12.68 23.99
N VAL A 125 -6.83 11.63 24.78
CA VAL A 125 -7.98 11.47 25.68
C VAL A 125 -7.98 12.50 26.79
N TYR A 126 -6.86 12.70 27.44
CA TYR A 126 -6.74 13.68 28.54
C TYR A 126 -6.89 15.13 28.05
N GLY A 127 -6.29 15.49 26.90
CA GLY A 127 -6.44 16.81 26.32
C GLY A 127 -7.89 17.15 25.99
N LYS A 128 -8.61 16.19 25.40
CA LYS A 128 -10.05 16.34 25.13
C LYS A 128 -10.89 16.42 26.39
N MET A 129 -10.58 15.61 27.42
CA MET A 129 -11.25 15.67 28.71
C MET A 129 -11.14 17.08 29.34
N TYR A 130 -9.92 17.64 29.42
CA TYR A 130 -9.73 18.98 29.95
C TYR A 130 -10.36 20.07 29.09
N GLN A 131 -10.37 19.92 27.78
CA GLN A 131 -11.09 20.83 26.90
C GLN A 131 -12.59 20.86 27.24
N LEU A 132 -13.22 19.70 27.44
CA LEU A 132 -14.62 19.60 27.82
C LEU A 132 -14.88 20.21 29.20
N MET A 133 -14.00 19.96 30.16
CA MET A 133 -14.08 20.55 31.52
C MET A 133 -13.99 22.09 31.49
N ASN A 134 -13.29 22.67 30.50
CA ASN A 134 -13.16 24.13 30.35
C ASN A 134 -14.18 24.74 29.38
N THR A 135 -15.02 23.93 28.75
CA THR A 135 -16.07 24.40 27.84
C THR A 135 -17.35 24.68 28.62
N TYR A 136 -17.62 25.97 28.88
CA TYR A 136 -18.80 26.42 29.59
C TYR A 136 -19.94 26.77 28.63
N ASN A 137 -21.14 26.27 28.91
CA ASN A 137 -22.36 26.64 28.20
C ASN A 137 -23.13 27.68 29.00
N PRO A 138 -23.21 28.95 28.56
CA PRO A 138 -23.90 30.01 29.29
C PRO A 138 -25.43 29.85 29.31
N VAL A 139 -26.02 29.05 28.42
CA VAL A 139 -27.46 28.81 28.36
C VAL A 139 -27.89 27.81 29.43
N THR A 140 -27.13 26.77 29.64
CA THR A 140 -27.42 25.73 30.66
C THR A 140 -26.77 26.02 32.00
N GLY A 141 -25.77 26.91 32.04
CA GLY A 141 -25.00 27.20 33.25
C GLY A 141 -24.06 26.09 33.68
N THR A 142 -23.75 25.18 32.77
CA THR A 142 -22.94 23.96 33.06
C THR A 142 -21.70 23.89 32.17
N PHE A 143 -20.68 23.16 32.64
CA PHE A 143 -19.58 22.74 31.79
C PHE A 143 -19.95 21.53 30.96
N ALA A 144 -19.29 21.33 29.81
CA ALA A 144 -19.53 20.18 28.94
C ALA A 144 -19.12 18.86 29.62
N LEU A 145 -18.15 18.90 30.53
CA LEU A 145 -17.82 17.83 31.47
C LEU A 145 -17.67 18.43 32.87
N GLU A 146 -18.33 17.86 33.86
CA GLU A 146 -18.25 18.34 35.24
C GLU A 146 -16.85 18.16 35.83
N HIS A 147 -16.46 19.08 36.75
CA HIS A 147 -15.17 19.07 37.44
C HIS A 147 -15.19 18.13 38.65
N THR A 148 -15.76 16.93 38.48
CA THR A 148 -15.82 15.91 39.53
C THR A 148 -14.98 14.69 39.13
N ASP A 149 -14.40 14.01 40.13
CA ASP A 149 -13.64 12.79 39.90
C ASP A 149 -14.48 11.71 39.24
N THR A 150 -15.76 11.66 39.58
CA THR A 150 -16.71 10.70 38.96
C THR A 150 -16.84 10.96 37.47
N ALA A 151 -17.16 12.21 37.06
CA ALA A 151 -17.33 12.55 35.65
C ALA A 151 -16.01 12.34 34.85
N MET A 152 -14.87 12.65 35.44
CA MET A 152 -13.57 12.37 34.80
C MET A 152 -13.31 10.87 34.65
N ASN A 153 -13.60 10.08 35.67
CA ASN A 153 -13.40 8.64 35.59
C ASN A 153 -14.36 7.97 34.58
N ASP A 154 -15.60 8.39 34.53
CA ASP A 154 -16.57 7.88 33.55
C ASP A 154 -16.12 8.19 32.12
N TYR A 155 -15.66 9.41 31.88
CA TYR A 155 -15.10 9.81 30.57
C TYR A 155 -13.87 8.97 30.17
N LEU A 156 -12.96 8.74 31.12
CA LEU A 156 -11.76 7.93 30.87
C LEU A 156 -12.13 6.45 30.64
N GLN A 157 -13.12 5.94 31.35
CA GLN A 157 -13.63 4.58 31.17
C GLN A 157 -14.28 4.40 29.80
N GLU A 158 -15.06 5.37 29.34
CA GLU A 158 -15.58 5.34 27.97
C GLU A 158 -14.47 5.28 26.93
N ALA A 159 -13.38 6.03 27.13
CA ALA A 159 -12.22 5.99 26.24
C ALA A 159 -11.51 4.63 26.25
N GLU A 160 -11.46 3.98 27.40
CA GLU A 160 -10.92 2.62 27.57
C GLU A 160 -11.70 1.59 26.74
N TYR A 161 -13.04 1.72 26.72
CA TYR A 161 -13.90 0.81 25.96
C TYR A 161 -14.00 1.11 24.46
N ARG A 162 -13.62 2.30 24.02
CA ARG A 162 -13.58 2.69 22.59
C ARG A 162 -12.38 2.09 21.87
N ASN A 163 -12.38 0.78 21.70
CA ASN A 163 -11.32 0.10 20.96
C ASN A 163 -11.72 -0.05 19.49
N THR A 164 -11.25 0.86 18.64
CA THR A 164 -11.50 0.83 17.20
C THR A 164 -10.46 -0.03 16.50
N ASP A 165 -10.91 -1.06 15.80
CA ASP A 165 -10.06 -1.79 14.87
C ASP A 165 -9.94 -1.00 13.57
N TRP A 166 -8.85 -0.24 13.45
CA TRP A 166 -8.58 0.57 12.28
C TRP A 166 -8.26 -0.26 11.04
N PHE A 167 -7.73 -1.46 11.22
CA PHE A 167 -7.50 -2.35 10.08
C PHE A 167 -8.84 -2.82 9.50
N ASP A 168 -9.77 -3.24 10.35
CA ASP A 168 -11.10 -3.61 9.89
C ASP A 168 -11.89 -2.40 9.36
N ALA A 169 -11.70 -1.22 9.92
CA ALA A 169 -12.38 -0.01 9.46
C ALA A 169 -11.90 0.46 8.05
N LEU A 170 -10.61 0.31 7.75
CA LEU A 170 -9.99 0.87 6.54
C LEU A 170 -9.78 -0.15 5.42
N PHE A 171 -9.61 -1.43 5.77
CA PHE A 171 -9.24 -2.46 4.81
C PHE A 171 -10.31 -3.54 4.68
N SER A 172 -10.36 -4.16 3.53
CA SER A 172 -11.18 -5.35 3.27
C SER A 172 -10.33 -6.45 2.65
N ASN A 173 -10.73 -7.69 2.87
CA ASN A 173 -10.13 -8.79 2.14
C ASN A 173 -10.43 -8.62 0.65
N SER A 174 -9.42 -8.75 -0.18
CA SER A 174 -9.56 -8.64 -1.62
C SER A 174 -8.91 -9.79 -2.35
N VAL A 175 -9.45 -10.13 -3.49
CA VAL A 175 -8.91 -11.14 -4.40
C VAL A 175 -8.65 -10.47 -5.73
N MET A 176 -7.39 -10.26 -6.04
CA MET A 176 -6.95 -9.90 -7.37
C MET A 176 -6.94 -11.16 -8.24
N HIS A 177 -7.43 -11.07 -9.44
CA HIS A 177 -7.36 -12.16 -10.40
C HIS A 177 -6.88 -11.67 -11.77
N ASN A 178 -6.04 -12.49 -12.39
CA ASN A 178 -5.50 -12.26 -13.73
C ASN A 178 -5.71 -13.51 -14.56
N HIS A 179 -6.31 -13.35 -15.71
CA HIS A 179 -6.59 -14.42 -16.65
C HIS A 179 -5.88 -14.12 -17.97
N SER A 180 -5.13 -15.07 -18.48
CA SER A 180 -4.41 -14.95 -19.74
C SER A 180 -4.63 -16.17 -20.61
N VAL A 181 -5.01 -15.95 -21.85
CA VAL A 181 -5.12 -16.97 -22.88
C VAL A 181 -4.09 -16.67 -23.97
N SER A 182 -3.32 -17.65 -24.36
CA SER A 182 -2.38 -17.50 -25.45
C SER A 182 -2.51 -18.60 -26.47
N LEU A 183 -2.30 -18.24 -27.73
CA LEU A 183 -2.31 -19.14 -28.90
C LEU A 183 -0.96 -19.00 -29.59
N SER A 184 -0.29 -20.12 -29.74
CA SER A 184 0.97 -20.24 -30.48
C SER A 184 0.80 -21.22 -31.61
N SER A 185 1.22 -20.83 -32.80
CA SER A 185 1.21 -21.70 -33.98
C SER A 185 2.32 -21.30 -34.94
N GLY A 186 2.78 -22.25 -35.74
CA GLY A 186 3.80 -21.94 -36.74
C GLY A 186 4.15 -23.09 -37.66
N THR A 187 4.81 -22.72 -38.72
CA THR A 187 5.50 -23.62 -39.65
C THR A 187 6.98 -23.28 -39.67
N GLU A 188 7.81 -24.05 -40.38
CA GLU A 188 9.24 -23.73 -40.52
C GLU A 188 9.50 -22.32 -41.14
N LYS A 189 8.54 -21.80 -41.90
CA LYS A 189 8.69 -20.53 -42.60
C LYS A 189 7.95 -19.35 -41.95
N ALA A 190 6.97 -19.62 -41.09
CA ALA A 190 6.17 -18.59 -40.46
C ALA A 190 5.68 -19.07 -39.09
N SER A 191 5.77 -18.22 -38.11
CA SER A 191 5.22 -18.48 -36.76
C SER A 191 4.42 -17.29 -36.29
N PHE A 192 3.41 -17.56 -35.46
CA PHE A 192 2.62 -16.51 -34.87
C PHE A 192 2.33 -16.82 -33.40
N TYR A 193 2.24 -15.78 -32.61
CA TYR A 193 1.85 -15.82 -31.22
C TYR A 193 0.82 -14.71 -30.96
N ALA A 194 -0.27 -15.04 -30.31
CA ALA A 194 -1.30 -14.11 -29.91
C ALA A 194 -1.69 -14.39 -28.46
N SER A 195 -1.89 -13.34 -27.67
CA SER A 195 -2.37 -13.46 -26.31
C SER A 195 -3.46 -12.42 -26.01
N LEU A 196 -4.33 -12.77 -25.09
CA LEU A 196 -5.34 -11.90 -24.51
C LEU A 196 -5.32 -12.08 -23.01
N SER A 197 -5.24 -10.99 -22.26
CA SER A 197 -5.29 -11.02 -20.82
C SER A 197 -6.29 -10.03 -20.26
N ALA A 198 -6.86 -10.39 -19.12
CA ALA A 198 -7.74 -9.53 -18.34
C ALA A 198 -7.36 -9.65 -16.87
N MET A 199 -7.15 -8.51 -16.22
CA MET A 199 -6.83 -8.41 -14.80
C MET A 199 -7.89 -7.56 -14.12
N ALA A 200 -8.34 -8.00 -12.95
CA ALA A 200 -9.15 -7.19 -12.05
C ALA A 200 -8.53 -7.18 -10.66
N ASP A 201 -8.30 -5.99 -10.15
CA ASP A 201 -7.83 -5.74 -8.79
C ASP A 201 -8.80 -4.78 -8.12
N PRO A 202 -9.69 -5.28 -7.25
CA PRO A 202 -10.65 -4.42 -6.55
C PRO A 202 -10.02 -3.49 -5.51
N GLY A 203 -8.70 -3.63 -5.28
CA GLY A 203 -8.02 -2.88 -4.26
C GLY A 203 -8.17 -3.49 -2.87
N TRP A 204 -7.64 -2.80 -1.88
CA TRP A 204 -7.58 -3.26 -0.49
C TRP A 204 -8.32 -2.33 0.48
N TYR A 205 -8.48 -1.09 0.10
CA TYR A 205 -9.16 -0.09 0.92
C TYR A 205 -10.68 -0.23 0.79
N LYS A 206 -11.38 -0.08 1.90
CA LYS A 206 -12.84 0.09 1.86
C LYS A 206 -13.14 1.45 1.26
N ASP A 207 -14.01 1.49 0.25
CA ASP A 207 -14.53 2.75 -0.26
C ASP A 207 -15.31 3.45 0.86
N SER A 208 -15.01 4.71 1.08
CA SER A 208 -15.83 5.55 1.95
C SER A 208 -17.07 5.91 1.15
N GLU A 209 -18.20 5.30 1.47
CA GLU A 209 -19.52 5.80 1.05
C GLU A 209 -19.81 7.16 1.68
#